data_fad97f5fd47baebfc79072959904b9b0
#
_entry.id   fad97f5fd47baebfc79072959904b9b0
#
_cell.length_a   1.000
_cell.length_b   1.000
_cell.length_c   1.000
_cell.angle_alpha   90.00
_cell.angle_beta   90.00
_cell.angle_gamma   90.00
#
_symmetry.space_group_name_H-M   'P 1'
#
loop_
_entity.id
_entity.type
_entity.pdbx_description
1 polymer ?
#
loop_
_entity_poly.entity_id
_entity_poly.type
_entity_poly.pdbx_seq_one_letter_code
_entity_poly.pdbx_strand_id
1 'polypeptide(L)'
;PIYAVRDKAELGAIFTDLCERLAEDLRRKGYVGRTVGIKLRYDDFRIATRDQTLNLPIQDAAAIRLAAGQCLKRVPLGKRIRLLGVKVSGLIAEQLWQASAHDPAARELLLRPGGLTSVKHLDPYTASLF
;
A
#
# COMPACT_ATOMS: atom_id res chain seq x y z
N PRO A 1 -26.52 -3.11 14.45
CA PRO A 1 -26.04 -3.64 13.54
C PRO A 1 -24.83 -3.98 13.48
N ILE A 2 -24.61 -4.50 13.41
CA ILE A 2 -23.77 -5.13 13.46
C ILE A 2 -22.91 -4.90 12.57
N TYR A 3 -22.75 -5.04 11.96
CA TYR A 3 -21.97 -4.95 11.13
C TYR A 3 -21.00 -4.42 11.28
N ALA A 4 -20.61 -4.53 10.82
CA ALA A 4 -19.49 -4.08 10.53
C ALA A 4 -19.06 -3.19 11.37
N VAL A 5 -19.51 -3.01 12.32
CA VAL A 5 -19.03 -2.19 13.03
C VAL A 5 -18.09 -2.48 13.62
N ARG A 6 -17.12 -2.15 13.33
CA ARG A 6 -15.90 -2.26 13.90
C ARG A 6 -15.58 -0.96 14.51
N ASP A 7 -15.16 -0.95 15.74
CA ASP A 7 -14.64 0.26 16.34
C ASP A 7 -13.31 0.61 15.68
N LYS A 8 -12.81 1.80 15.98
CA LYS A 8 -11.56 2.26 15.39
C LYS A 8 -10.38 1.37 15.73
N ALA A 9 -10.35 0.81 16.91
CA ALA A 9 -9.25 -0.06 17.33
C ALA A 9 -9.23 -1.34 16.52
N GLU A 10 -10.40 -1.94 16.30
CA GLU A 10 -10.49 -3.16 15.51
C GLU A 10 -10.14 -2.91 14.05
N LEU A 11 -10.66 -1.83 13.48
CA LEU A 11 -10.35 -1.48 12.11
C LEU A 11 -8.86 -1.18 11.96
N GLY A 12 -8.29 -0.48 12.92
CA GLY A 12 -6.85 -0.18 12.94
C GLY A 12 -6.00 -1.43 13.00
N ALA A 13 -6.42 -2.43 13.78
CA ALA A 13 -5.70 -3.70 13.87
C ALA A 13 -5.73 -4.47 12.54
N ILE A 14 -6.87 -4.49 11.88
CA ILE A 14 -7.01 -5.13 10.57
C ILE A 14 -6.11 -4.42 9.54
N PHE A 15 -6.13 -3.10 9.56
CA PHE A 15 -5.33 -2.29 8.66
C PHE A 15 -3.83 -2.54 8.87
N THR A 16 -3.40 -2.58 10.12
CA THR A 16 -2.02 -2.89 10.46
C THR A 16 -1.62 -4.27 9.95
N ASP A 17 -2.48 -5.27 10.14
CA ASP A 17 -2.22 -6.62 9.68
C ASP A 17 -2.03 -6.67 8.16
N LEU A 18 -2.86 -5.97 7.40
CA LEU A 18 -2.72 -5.89 5.94
C LEU A 18 -1.37 -5.28 5.55
N CYS A 19 -0.97 -4.21 6.23
CA CYS A 19 0.31 -3.55 5.96
C CYS A 19 1.49 -4.46 6.29
N GLU A 20 1.41 -5.23 7.37
CA GLU A 20 2.46 -6.17 7.76
C GLU A 20 2.61 -7.30 6.77
N ARG A 21 1.51 -7.84 6.29
CA ARG A 21 1.52 -8.90 5.27
C ARG A 21 2.11 -8.41 3.97
N LEU A 22 1.75 -7.20 3.58
CA LEU A 22 2.26 -6.60 2.36
C LEU A 22 3.76 -6.35 2.46
N ALA A 23 4.22 -5.84 3.60
CA ALA A 23 5.64 -5.61 3.85
C ALA A 23 6.43 -6.93 3.81
N GLU A 24 5.89 -7.97 4.41
CA GLU A 24 6.53 -9.28 4.38
C GLU A 24 6.63 -9.82 2.96
N ASP A 25 5.59 -9.65 2.16
CA ASP A 25 5.58 -10.08 0.77
C ASP A 25 6.61 -9.33 -0.06
N LEU A 26 6.75 -8.02 0.15
CA LEU A 26 7.79 -7.22 -0.50
C LEU A 26 9.19 -7.74 -0.16
N ARG A 27 9.44 -7.98 1.12
CA ARG A 27 10.74 -8.50 1.55
C ARG A 27 11.04 -9.87 0.96
N ARG A 28 10.06 -10.74 1.00
CA ARG A 28 10.22 -12.11 0.50
C ARG A 28 10.50 -12.15 -0.99
N LYS A 29 9.84 -11.27 -1.74
CA LYS A 29 9.99 -11.21 -3.19
C LYS A 29 11.14 -10.31 -3.63
N GLY A 30 11.71 -9.55 -2.70
CA GLY A 30 12.87 -8.72 -3.00
C GLY A 30 12.55 -7.42 -3.70
N TYR A 31 11.43 -6.76 -3.33
CA TYR A 31 11.05 -5.49 -3.93
C TYR A 31 10.90 -4.39 -2.90
N VAL A 32 11.09 -3.16 -3.36
CA VAL A 32 10.67 -1.94 -2.68
C VAL A 32 9.65 -1.26 -3.60
N GLY A 33 8.82 -0.39 -3.08
CA GLY A 33 7.80 0.26 -3.89
C GLY A 33 7.58 1.71 -3.53
N ARG A 34 7.11 2.50 -4.50
CA ARG A 34 6.93 3.93 -4.31
C ARG A 34 5.50 4.36 -4.13
N THR A 35 4.54 3.63 -4.63
CA THR A 35 3.14 4.05 -4.59
C THR A 35 2.36 3.15 -3.66
N VAL A 36 1.73 3.76 -2.67
CA VAL A 36 0.89 3.05 -1.71
C VAL A 36 -0.55 3.48 -1.96
N GLY A 37 -1.44 2.53 -2.06
CA GLY A 37 -2.84 2.80 -2.32
C GLY A 37 -3.77 2.07 -1.38
N ILE A 38 -4.97 2.61 -1.21
CA ILE A 38 -6.03 1.96 -0.47
C ILE A 38 -7.27 1.87 -1.33
N LYS A 39 -8.07 0.88 -1.03
CA LYS A 39 -9.36 0.70 -1.66
C LYS A 39 -10.37 0.34 -0.59
N LEU A 40 -11.49 1.03 -0.60
CA LEU A 40 -12.61 0.69 0.26
C LEU A 40 -13.80 0.34 -0.61
N ARG A 41 -14.54 -0.66 -0.20
CA ARG A 41 -15.88 -0.88 -0.72
C ARG A 41 -16.86 -0.69 0.43
N TYR A 42 -17.84 0.17 0.21
CA TYR A 42 -18.85 0.46 1.21
C TYR A 42 -20.04 -0.51 1.12
N ASP A 43 -20.92 -0.43 2.10
CA ASP A 43 -22.08 -1.29 2.16
C ASP A 43 -23.02 -1.13 0.96
N ASP A 44 -23.06 0.05 0.37
CA ASP A 44 -23.81 0.31 -0.85
C ASP A 44 -23.07 -0.09 -2.12
N PHE A 45 -21.95 -0.83 -1.99
CA PHE A 45 -21.09 -1.30 -3.05
C PHE A 45 -20.31 -0.21 -3.79
N ARG A 46 -20.39 1.03 -3.37
CA ARG A 46 -19.55 2.07 -3.93
C ARG A 46 -18.11 1.84 -3.51
N ILE A 47 -17.19 2.27 -4.35
CA ILE A 47 -15.77 2.07 -4.14
C ILE A 47 -15.10 3.43 -4.02
N ALA A 48 -14.17 3.55 -3.09
CA ALA A 48 -13.28 4.69 -3.01
C ALA A 48 -11.85 4.20 -3.04
N THR A 49 -11.01 4.85 -3.82
CA THR A 49 -9.59 4.54 -3.90
C THR A 49 -8.78 5.80 -3.76
N ARG A 50 -7.61 5.70 -3.15
CA ARG A 50 -6.64 6.79 -3.07
C ARG A 50 -5.25 6.20 -3.13
N ASP A 51 -4.38 6.88 -3.83
CA ASP A 51 -2.98 6.49 -3.94
C ASP A 51 -2.09 7.64 -3.54
N GLN A 52 -0.90 7.31 -3.09
CA GLN A 52 0.14 8.29 -2.80
C GLN A 52 1.47 7.76 -3.30
N THR A 53 2.14 8.54 -4.13
CA THR A 53 3.48 8.21 -4.60
C THR A 53 4.51 8.93 -3.74
N LEU A 54 5.45 8.18 -3.22
CA LEU A 54 6.46 8.69 -2.30
C LEU A 54 7.71 9.09 -3.05
N ASN A 55 8.51 9.96 -2.45
CA ASN A 55 9.77 10.39 -3.06
C ASN A 55 10.78 9.25 -3.11
N LEU A 56 10.76 8.38 -2.11
CA LEU A 56 11.65 7.23 -2.05
C LEU A 56 10.84 5.96 -1.88
N PRO A 57 11.31 4.85 -2.44
CA PRO A 57 10.62 3.58 -2.27
C PRO A 57 10.72 3.07 -0.85
N ILE A 58 9.75 2.31 -0.43
CA ILE A 58 9.66 1.76 0.91
C ILE A 58 9.40 0.26 0.87
N GLN A 59 9.59 -0.38 2.01
CA GLN A 59 9.34 -1.81 2.14
C GLN A 59 8.74 -2.17 3.50
N ASP A 60 9.00 -1.39 4.54
CA ASP A 60 8.59 -1.76 5.89
C ASP A 60 7.14 -1.45 6.19
N ALA A 61 6.57 -2.21 7.11
CA ALA A 61 5.16 -2.10 7.46
C ALA A 61 4.79 -0.73 8.02
N ALA A 62 5.68 -0.13 8.82
CA ALA A 62 5.40 1.18 9.42
C ALA A 62 5.28 2.27 8.37
N ALA A 63 6.17 2.28 7.37
CA ALA A 63 6.11 3.25 6.29
C ALA A 63 4.88 3.05 5.41
N ILE A 64 4.55 1.79 5.10
CA ILE A 64 3.33 1.47 4.35
C ILE A 64 2.10 1.93 5.12
N ARG A 65 2.06 1.64 6.42
CA ARG A 65 0.95 1.99 7.29
C ARG A 65 0.73 3.50 7.35
N LEU A 66 1.83 4.26 7.42
CA LEU A 66 1.77 5.72 7.47
C LEU A 66 1.20 6.27 6.15
N ALA A 67 1.75 5.85 5.02
CA ALA A 67 1.31 6.32 3.71
C ALA A 67 -0.14 5.92 3.43
N ALA A 68 -0.50 4.68 3.70
CA ALA A 68 -1.86 4.18 3.51
C ALA A 68 -2.84 4.89 4.45
N GLY A 69 -2.42 5.19 5.68
CA GLY A 69 -3.24 5.94 6.63
C GLY A 69 -3.52 7.36 6.14
N GLN A 70 -2.55 8.00 5.51
CA GLN A 70 -2.76 9.31 4.89
C GLN A 70 -3.78 9.23 3.76
N CYS A 71 -3.77 8.16 2.99
CA CYS A 71 -4.77 7.92 1.96
C CYS A 71 -6.17 7.73 2.57
N LEU A 72 -6.27 6.98 3.67
CA LEU A 72 -7.54 6.76 4.33
C LEU A 72 -8.18 8.06 4.84
N LYS A 73 -7.37 9.03 5.21
CA LYS A 73 -7.90 10.31 5.67
C LYS A 73 -8.59 11.11 4.57
N ARG A 74 -8.41 10.71 3.32
CA ARG A 74 -8.99 11.42 2.18
C ARG A 74 -10.26 10.78 1.66
N VAL A 75 -10.78 9.76 2.31
CA VAL A 75 -12.00 9.08 1.92
C VAL A 75 -13.03 9.14 3.04
N PRO A 76 -14.32 9.09 2.72
CA PRO A 76 -15.35 9.06 3.75
C PRO A 76 -15.24 7.80 4.61
N LEU A 77 -15.18 7.98 5.92
CA LEU A 77 -15.13 6.85 6.85
C LEU A 77 -16.40 6.74 7.71
N GLY A 78 -17.38 7.60 7.49
CA GLY A 78 -18.64 7.54 8.21
C GLY A 78 -19.62 6.52 7.70
N LYS A 79 -19.31 5.87 6.55
CA LYS A 79 -20.16 4.84 6.01
C LYS A 79 -19.66 3.48 6.43
N ARG A 80 -20.56 2.51 6.40
CA ARG A 80 -20.13 1.13 6.68
C ARG A 80 -19.23 0.63 5.60
N ILE A 81 -18.12 0.06 6.00
CA ILE A 81 -17.10 -0.45 5.09
C ILE A 81 -17.25 -1.97 4.98
N ARG A 82 -17.32 -2.45 3.75
CA ARG A 82 -17.45 -3.86 3.48
C ARG A 82 -16.12 -4.52 3.22
N LEU A 83 -15.21 -3.81 2.59
CA LEU A 83 -13.89 -4.34 2.24
C LEU A 83 -12.85 -3.24 2.35
N LEU A 84 -11.70 -3.59 2.89
CA LEU A 84 -10.55 -2.71 2.97
C LEU A 84 -9.39 -3.39 2.28
N GLY A 85 -8.73 -2.69 1.38
CA GLY A 85 -7.55 -3.18 0.68
C GLY A 85 -6.39 -2.21 0.75
N VAL A 86 -5.17 -2.74 0.76
CA VAL A 86 -3.93 -1.96 0.70
C VAL A 86 -3.06 -2.57 -0.38
N LYS A 87 -2.43 -1.73 -1.19
CA LYS A 87 -1.51 -2.20 -2.23
C LYS A 87 -0.27 -1.33 -2.28
N VAL A 88 0.79 -1.91 -2.82
CA VAL A 88 2.02 -1.17 -3.14
C VAL A 88 2.33 -1.45 -4.60
N SER A 89 2.66 -0.40 -5.33
CA SER A 89 3.05 -0.48 -6.74
C SER A 89 4.26 0.41 -6.99
N GLY A 90 4.64 0.58 -8.25
CA GLY A 90 5.88 1.28 -8.55
C GLY A 90 7.05 0.47 -8.01
N LEU A 91 7.06 -0.85 -8.29
CA LEU A 91 8.02 -1.75 -7.67
C LEU A 91 9.38 -1.63 -8.34
N ILE A 92 10.40 -1.70 -7.50
CA ILE A 92 11.80 -1.69 -7.92
C ILE A 92 12.46 -2.88 -7.22
N ALA A 93 13.29 -3.63 -7.93
CA ALA A 93 14.06 -4.70 -7.31
C ALA A 93 14.95 -4.11 -6.22
N GLU A 94 14.87 -4.66 -5.01
CA GLU A 94 15.62 -4.14 -3.87
C GLU A 94 17.10 -4.09 -4.14
N GLN A 95 17.64 -5.10 -4.79
CA GLN A 95 19.07 -5.14 -5.11
C GLN A 95 19.50 -4.00 -6.03
N LEU A 96 18.67 -3.66 -7.02
CA LEU A 96 18.96 -2.54 -7.91
C LEU A 96 18.91 -1.22 -7.17
N TRP A 97 17.92 -1.08 -6.29
CA TRP A 97 17.80 0.13 -5.50
C TRP A 97 19.00 0.31 -4.58
N GLN A 98 19.43 -0.75 -3.90
CA GLN A 98 20.59 -0.68 -3.02
C GLN A 98 21.87 -0.40 -3.80
N ALA A 99 22.05 -1.04 -4.96
CA ALA A 99 23.22 -0.81 -5.80
C ALA A 99 23.31 0.62 -6.30
N SER A 100 22.18 1.33 -6.39
CA SER A 100 22.14 2.71 -6.86
C SER A 100 22.39 3.74 -5.77
N ALA A 101 22.70 3.33 -4.55
CA ALA A 101 22.75 4.22 -3.39
C ALA A 101 23.64 5.45 -3.57
N HIS A 102 24.73 5.35 -4.33
CA HIS A 102 25.63 6.46 -4.57
C HIS A 102 25.67 6.87 -6.04
N ASP A 103 24.64 6.52 -6.79
CA ASP A 103 24.57 6.81 -8.22
C ASP A 103 23.25 7.54 -8.52
N PRO A 104 23.24 8.87 -8.47
CA PRO A 104 22.01 9.63 -8.69
C PRO A 104 21.38 9.41 -10.06
N ALA A 105 22.19 9.20 -11.10
CA ALA A 105 21.65 8.97 -12.44
C ALA A 105 20.94 7.62 -12.53
N ALA A 106 21.49 6.59 -11.91
CA ALA A 106 20.83 5.28 -11.85
C ALA A 106 19.52 5.36 -11.06
N ARG A 107 19.53 6.08 -9.94
CA ARG A 107 18.32 6.26 -9.14
C ARG A 107 17.23 6.99 -9.89
N GLU A 108 17.61 8.01 -10.65
CA GLU A 108 16.65 8.73 -11.47
C GLU A 108 15.97 7.79 -12.47
N LEU A 109 16.73 6.91 -13.10
CA LEU A 109 16.18 5.94 -14.02
C LEU A 109 15.24 4.96 -13.33
N LEU A 110 15.62 4.48 -12.14
CA LEU A 110 14.77 3.54 -11.38
C LEU A 110 13.46 4.19 -10.92
N LEU A 111 13.47 5.48 -10.69
CA LEU A 111 12.29 6.20 -10.23
C LEU A 111 11.37 6.63 -11.35
N ARG A 112 11.75 6.48 -12.60
CA ARG A 112 10.86 6.85 -13.69
C ARG A 112 9.71 5.88 -13.80
N PRO A 113 8.51 6.36 -14.11
CA PRO A 113 7.41 5.48 -14.43
C PRO A 113 7.78 4.58 -15.61
N GLY A 114 7.58 3.28 -15.47
CA GLY A 114 7.93 2.33 -16.52
C GLY A 114 9.43 2.14 -16.73
N GLY A 115 10.24 2.48 -15.72
CA GLY A 115 11.68 2.41 -15.84
C GLY A 115 12.26 1.03 -16.01
N LEU A 116 13.46 0.80 -15.46
CA LEU A 116 14.23 -0.39 -15.78
C LEU A 116 13.67 -1.71 -15.28
N THR A 117 12.65 -1.69 -14.45
CA THR A 117 12.13 -2.90 -13.88
C THR A 117 10.95 -3.37 -14.70
N SER A 118 10.93 -4.62 -15.06
CA SER A 118 9.78 -5.22 -15.71
C SER A 118 8.79 -5.71 -14.68
N VAL A 119 8.96 -5.31 -13.44
CA VAL A 119 8.14 -5.84 -12.39
C VAL A 119 6.79 -5.21 -12.42
N LYS A 120 5.79 -6.03 -12.35
CA LYS A 120 4.44 -5.57 -12.35
C LYS A 120 4.08 -5.05 -10.98
N HIS A 121 2.97 -5.27 -10.49
CA HIS A 121 2.56 -4.91 -9.15
C HIS A 121 2.36 -6.18 -8.34
N LEU A 122 2.39 -6.07 -7.04
CA LEU A 122 1.96 -7.15 -6.19
C LEU A 122 0.44 -7.11 -6.07
N ASP A 123 -0.16 -8.25 -5.89
CA ASP A 123 -1.58 -8.30 -5.62
C ASP A 123 -1.88 -7.55 -4.33
N PRO A 124 -2.97 -6.79 -4.27
CA PRO A 124 -3.32 -6.10 -3.04
C PRO A 124 -3.73 -7.09 -1.96
N TYR A 125 -3.49 -6.72 -0.72
CA TYR A 125 -4.01 -7.45 0.42
C TYR A 125 -5.33 -6.81 0.85
N THR A 126 -6.34 -7.63 1.03
CA THR A 126 -7.68 -7.16 1.37
C THR A 126 -8.24 -7.92 2.55
N ALA A 127 -9.14 -7.29 3.26
CA ALA A 127 -9.91 -7.91 4.32
C ALA A 127 -11.40 -7.61 4.11
N SER A 128 -12.21 -8.65 4.13
CA SER A 128 -13.66 -8.48 4.15
C SER A 128 -14.07 -8.21 5.58
N LEU A 129 -14.92 -7.22 5.78
CA LEU A 129 -15.32 -6.80 7.11
C LEU A 129 -16.67 -7.36 7.54
N PHE A 130 -17.27 -8.18 6.73
CA PHE A 130 -18.49 -8.87 7.08
C PHE A 130 -18.28 -10.36 6.99
#